data_3c4e0710bd4aad5b236eef3c5f07e952
#
_entry.id   3c4e0710bd4aad5b236eef3c5f07e952
#
_cell.length_a   1.000
_cell.length_b   1.000
_cell.length_c   1.000
_cell.angle_alpha   90.00
_cell.angle_beta   90.00
_cell.angle_gamma   90.00
#
_symmetry.space_group_name_H-M   'P 1'
#
loop_
_entity.id
_entity.type
_entity.pdbx_description
1 polymer ?
#
loop_
_entity_poly.entity_id
_entity_poly.type
_entity_poly.pdbx_seq_one_letter_code
_entity_poly.pdbx_strand_id
1 'polypeptide(L)'
;MKRSIKGGDEKKLLFITLEIIVSNRADHYDAARTEGIDDFLVIQALYTYSDIYPLFLAICYCRGLMNTTKLANPGPLGLMGFGMTTVLLNLHNAGFFPLTSVILSMGIFYGGLAQVLAGMLEYKKGNTFAATAFTSYGAFWLSLVGLLMLPKMGLAEATDAQFLGVYLGLWGIFTLFMFFGTLPANRALQFVFGSLTLLFALLAVGNFTGNHALLVFAGFEGIICGASAIYLAIAEVLNEQYGRTVLPIGEPNERLQVQSVA
;
A
#
# COMPACT_ATOMS: atom_id res chain seq x y z
N MET A 1 -37.16 -21.18 -40.38
CA MET A 1 -37.99 -22.08 -39.57
C MET A 1 -37.87 -21.67 -38.12
N LYS A 2 -38.82 -20.88 -37.58
CA LYS A 2 -38.77 -20.40 -36.18
C LYS A 2 -39.14 -21.56 -35.25
N ARG A 3 -38.17 -22.13 -34.53
CA ARG A 3 -38.47 -23.01 -33.39
C ARG A 3 -38.95 -22.15 -32.24
N SER A 4 -40.21 -22.35 -31.83
CA SER A 4 -40.79 -21.74 -30.64
C SER A 4 -40.21 -22.43 -29.41
N ILE A 5 -39.50 -21.70 -28.54
CA ILE A 5 -39.00 -22.21 -27.29
C ILE A 5 -40.16 -22.32 -26.32
N LYS A 6 -40.34 -23.48 -25.65
CA LYS A 6 -41.35 -23.65 -24.62
C LYS A 6 -40.95 -22.88 -23.36
N GLY A 7 -41.90 -22.20 -22.70
CA GLY A 7 -41.63 -21.25 -21.60
C GLY A 7 -40.89 -21.78 -20.35
N GLY A 8 -40.60 -23.11 -20.30
CA GLY A 8 -39.74 -23.74 -19.31
C GLY A 8 -38.22 -23.60 -19.66
N ASP A 9 -37.95 -23.64 -20.97
CA ASP A 9 -36.57 -23.58 -21.48
C ASP A 9 -36.00 -22.15 -21.45
N GLU A 10 -36.86 -21.12 -21.56
CA GLU A 10 -36.46 -19.73 -21.46
C GLU A 10 -35.93 -19.37 -20.08
N LYS A 11 -36.56 -19.85 -19.00
CA LYS A 11 -36.10 -19.62 -17.63
C LYS A 11 -34.77 -20.32 -17.33
N LYS A 12 -34.60 -21.54 -17.86
CA LYS A 12 -33.38 -22.33 -17.70
C LYS A 12 -32.22 -21.67 -18.47
N LEU A 13 -32.49 -21.21 -19.70
CA LEU A 13 -31.52 -20.47 -20.53
C LEU A 13 -31.11 -19.17 -19.90
N LEU A 14 -32.06 -18.40 -19.32
CA LEU A 14 -31.76 -17.15 -18.60
C LEU A 14 -30.88 -17.40 -17.37
N PHE A 15 -31.15 -18.47 -16.60
CA PHE A 15 -30.40 -18.82 -15.41
C PHE A 15 -28.95 -19.21 -15.75
N ILE A 16 -28.75 -20.06 -16.75
CA ILE A 16 -27.44 -20.50 -17.24
C ILE A 16 -26.67 -19.30 -17.80
N THR A 17 -27.32 -18.42 -18.55
CA THR A 17 -26.69 -17.20 -19.11
C THR A 17 -26.24 -16.23 -17.97
N LEU A 18 -27.07 -16.07 -16.93
CA LEU A 18 -26.73 -15.28 -15.75
C LEU A 18 -25.57 -15.91 -14.96
N GLU A 19 -25.54 -17.24 -14.80
CA GLU A 19 -24.41 -17.91 -14.14
C GLU A 19 -23.09 -17.76 -14.92
N ILE A 20 -23.10 -17.86 -16.24
CA ILE A 20 -21.94 -17.64 -17.11
C ILE A 20 -21.46 -16.20 -16.97
N ILE A 21 -22.37 -15.22 -16.97
CA ILE A 21 -22.04 -13.78 -16.86
C ILE A 21 -21.49 -13.44 -15.46
N VAL A 22 -22.10 -13.96 -14.40
CA VAL A 22 -21.75 -13.63 -13.00
C VAL A 22 -20.50 -14.37 -12.53
N SER A 23 -20.31 -15.63 -12.93
CA SER A 23 -19.18 -16.45 -12.45
C SER A 23 -17.89 -16.26 -13.26
N ASN A 24 -17.96 -15.70 -14.47
CA ASN A 24 -16.82 -15.57 -15.42
C ASN A 24 -16.03 -16.89 -15.56
N ARG A 25 -16.68 -18.05 -15.46
CA ARG A 25 -16.05 -19.36 -15.56
C ARG A 25 -16.36 -20.00 -16.90
N ALA A 26 -15.30 -20.27 -17.67
CA ALA A 26 -15.37 -21.03 -18.92
C ALA A 26 -16.03 -22.41 -18.73
N ASP A 27 -15.90 -23.00 -17.54
CA ASP A 27 -16.46 -24.30 -17.16
C ASP A 27 -17.99 -24.35 -17.29
N HIS A 28 -18.70 -23.24 -17.07
CA HIS A 28 -20.16 -23.17 -17.21
C HIS A 28 -20.62 -23.11 -18.68
N TYR A 29 -19.78 -22.59 -19.58
CA TYR A 29 -20.04 -22.60 -21.01
C TYR A 29 -19.94 -24.04 -21.58
N ASP A 30 -18.92 -24.78 -21.15
CA ASP A 30 -18.72 -26.16 -21.54
C ASP A 30 -19.82 -27.09 -20.97
N ALA A 31 -20.30 -26.82 -19.74
CA ALA A 31 -21.44 -27.54 -19.15
C ALA A 31 -22.75 -27.30 -19.93
N ALA A 32 -23.02 -26.07 -20.36
CA ALA A 32 -24.18 -25.73 -21.20
C ALA A 32 -24.15 -26.47 -22.55
N ARG A 33 -22.96 -26.62 -23.13
CA ARG A 33 -22.72 -27.34 -24.39
C ARG A 33 -22.98 -28.86 -24.26
N THR A 34 -22.63 -29.45 -23.11
CA THR A 34 -22.93 -30.89 -22.84
C THR A 34 -24.43 -31.17 -22.63
N GLU A 35 -25.24 -30.18 -22.24
CA GLU A 35 -26.69 -30.27 -22.14
C GLU A 35 -27.39 -30.08 -23.50
N GLY A 36 -26.66 -29.94 -24.61
CA GLY A 36 -27.21 -29.87 -25.97
C GLY A 36 -27.90 -28.56 -26.31
N ILE A 37 -27.53 -27.48 -25.61
CA ILE A 37 -27.96 -26.12 -25.90
C ILE A 37 -27.15 -25.59 -27.09
N ASP A 38 -27.85 -25.22 -28.18
CA ASP A 38 -27.27 -24.76 -29.41
C ASP A 38 -26.58 -23.40 -29.19
N ASP A 39 -25.27 -23.27 -29.54
CA ASP A 39 -24.47 -22.05 -29.44
C ASP A 39 -25.21 -20.84 -30.05
N PHE A 40 -26.02 -21.07 -31.08
CA PHE A 40 -26.85 -20.05 -31.72
C PHE A 40 -27.90 -19.46 -30.78
N LEU A 41 -28.51 -20.29 -29.93
CA LEU A 41 -29.54 -19.87 -28.96
C LEU A 41 -28.92 -19.05 -27.81
N VAL A 42 -27.73 -19.41 -27.36
CA VAL A 42 -26.97 -18.64 -26.34
C VAL A 42 -26.59 -17.27 -26.90
N ILE A 43 -26.07 -17.23 -28.13
CA ILE A 43 -25.71 -15.99 -28.80
C ILE A 43 -26.97 -15.14 -29.06
N GLN A 44 -28.06 -15.71 -29.48
CA GLN A 44 -29.33 -15.00 -29.72
C GLN A 44 -29.91 -14.45 -28.41
N ALA A 45 -29.83 -15.19 -27.31
CA ALA A 45 -30.25 -14.70 -25.98
C ALA A 45 -29.38 -13.50 -25.54
N LEU A 46 -28.05 -13.57 -25.72
CA LEU A 46 -27.14 -12.47 -25.45
C LEU A 46 -27.47 -11.24 -26.30
N TYR A 47 -27.81 -11.40 -27.59
CA TYR A 47 -28.18 -10.30 -28.48
C TYR A 47 -29.56 -9.68 -28.12
N THR A 48 -30.54 -10.47 -27.71
CA THR A 48 -31.89 -9.98 -27.38
C THR A 48 -31.91 -9.17 -26.07
N TYR A 49 -30.98 -9.49 -25.13
CA TYR A 49 -30.80 -8.73 -23.89
C TYR A 49 -29.78 -7.58 -24.02
N SER A 50 -29.05 -7.47 -25.16
CA SER A 50 -28.03 -6.44 -25.38
C SER A 50 -28.61 -5.02 -25.47
N ASP A 51 -29.88 -4.86 -25.83
CA ASP A 51 -30.55 -3.57 -25.87
C ASP A 51 -30.74 -2.93 -24.48
N ILE A 52 -30.68 -3.76 -23.42
CA ILE A 52 -30.84 -3.29 -22.04
C ILE A 52 -29.47 -3.11 -21.32
N TYR A 53 -28.39 -3.78 -21.76
CA TYR A 53 -27.13 -3.83 -21.02
C TYR A 53 -25.83 -3.57 -21.80
N PRO A 54 -25.78 -2.69 -22.82
CA PRO A 54 -24.53 -2.43 -23.54
C PRO A 54 -23.46 -1.84 -22.63
N LEU A 55 -23.86 -1.02 -21.63
CA LEU A 55 -22.97 -0.39 -20.67
C LEU A 55 -22.45 -1.42 -19.64
N PHE A 56 -23.29 -2.35 -19.18
CA PHE A 56 -22.90 -3.36 -18.18
C PHE A 56 -21.94 -4.41 -18.79
N LEU A 57 -22.22 -4.86 -20.02
CA LEU A 57 -21.31 -5.76 -20.75
C LEU A 57 -19.99 -5.06 -21.12
N ALA A 58 -20.04 -3.79 -21.52
CA ALA A 58 -18.83 -3.00 -21.74
C ALA A 58 -18.02 -2.83 -20.47
N ILE A 59 -18.66 -2.60 -19.32
CA ILE A 59 -17.99 -2.50 -18.01
C ILE A 59 -17.40 -3.85 -17.59
N CYS A 60 -18.12 -4.97 -17.78
CA CYS A 60 -17.61 -6.31 -17.47
C CYS A 60 -16.48 -6.72 -18.44
N TYR A 61 -16.61 -6.42 -19.72
CA TYR A 61 -15.58 -6.69 -20.73
C TYR A 61 -14.31 -5.81 -20.49
N CYS A 62 -14.49 -4.52 -20.20
CA CYS A 62 -13.40 -3.67 -19.76
C CYS A 62 -12.77 -4.13 -18.45
N ARG A 63 -13.54 -4.67 -17.50
CA ARG A 63 -13.02 -5.22 -16.26
C ARG A 63 -12.22 -6.51 -16.48
N GLY A 64 -12.65 -7.37 -17.42
CA GLY A 64 -11.90 -8.56 -17.86
C GLY A 64 -10.59 -8.19 -18.58
N LEU A 65 -10.61 -7.17 -19.43
CA LEU A 65 -9.41 -6.64 -20.11
C LEU A 65 -8.46 -5.90 -19.16
N MET A 66 -8.98 -5.26 -18.10
CA MET A 66 -8.14 -4.61 -17.08
C MET A 66 -7.47 -5.59 -16.13
N ASN A 67 -7.90 -6.86 -16.07
CA ASN A 67 -7.30 -7.89 -15.20
C ASN A 67 -5.97 -8.46 -15.73
N THR A 68 -5.47 -7.99 -16.86
CA THR A 68 -4.19 -8.46 -17.42
C THR A 68 -3.08 -7.39 -17.43
N THR A 69 -3.37 -6.14 -17.03
CA THR A 69 -2.32 -5.13 -16.91
C THR A 69 -1.62 -5.27 -15.56
N LYS A 70 -0.38 -5.73 -15.57
CA LYS A 70 0.50 -5.71 -14.40
C LYS A 70 0.58 -4.27 -13.89
N LEU A 71 -0.03 -4.00 -12.73
CA LEU A 71 0.06 -2.69 -12.08
C LEU A 71 1.51 -2.42 -11.69
N ALA A 72 1.97 -1.18 -11.87
CA ALA A 72 3.28 -0.76 -11.39
C ALA A 72 3.41 -0.94 -9.86
N ASN A 73 4.62 -1.10 -9.37
CA ASN A 73 4.90 -1.20 -7.95
C ASN A 73 4.95 0.19 -7.30
N PRO A 74 3.99 0.59 -6.44
CA PRO A 74 4.04 1.88 -5.74
C PRO A 74 4.94 1.86 -4.49
N GLY A 75 5.42 0.69 -4.06
CA GLY A 75 6.30 0.52 -2.89
C GLY A 75 7.50 1.46 -2.88
N PRO A 76 8.29 1.54 -3.98
CA PRO A 76 9.42 2.46 -4.06
C PRO A 76 9.07 3.93 -3.82
N LEU A 77 7.91 4.39 -4.30
CA LEU A 77 7.44 5.77 -4.06
C LEU A 77 7.21 6.02 -2.56
N GLY A 78 6.51 5.09 -1.90
CA GLY A 78 6.23 5.19 -0.46
C GLY A 78 7.50 5.13 0.38
N LEU A 79 8.40 4.19 0.08
CA LEU A 79 9.69 4.03 0.76
C LEU A 79 10.60 5.25 0.57
N MET A 80 10.67 5.81 -0.64
CA MET A 80 11.48 6.98 -0.94
C MET A 80 10.92 8.22 -0.23
N GLY A 81 9.59 8.43 -0.26
CA GLY A 81 8.92 9.52 0.46
C GLY A 81 9.22 9.48 1.95
N PHE A 82 9.09 8.30 2.56
CA PHE A 82 9.49 8.06 3.95
C PHE A 82 10.98 8.32 4.17
N GLY A 83 11.85 7.66 3.41
CA GLY A 83 13.29 7.63 3.66
C GLY A 83 13.94 9.00 3.54
N MET A 84 13.69 9.74 2.46
CA MET A 84 14.26 11.07 2.26
C MET A 84 13.79 12.07 3.32
N THR A 85 12.51 12.05 3.65
CA THR A 85 11.96 12.96 4.67
C THR A 85 12.50 12.62 6.07
N THR A 86 12.64 11.32 6.38
CA THR A 86 13.22 10.83 7.63
C THR A 86 14.69 11.26 7.77
N VAL A 87 15.51 11.11 6.73
CA VAL A 87 16.91 11.57 6.74
C VAL A 87 16.98 13.07 7.03
N LEU A 88 16.19 13.88 6.31
CA LEU A 88 16.22 15.35 6.47
C LEU A 88 15.81 15.78 7.89
N LEU A 89 14.76 15.20 8.45
CA LEU A 89 14.34 15.49 9.83
C LEU A 89 15.43 15.08 10.83
N ASN A 90 16.05 13.93 10.63
CA ASN A 90 17.03 13.40 11.58
C ASN A 90 18.42 14.06 11.46
N LEU A 91 18.75 14.67 10.34
CA LEU A 91 19.86 15.61 10.24
C LEU A 91 19.65 16.83 11.16
N HIS A 92 18.40 17.28 11.30
CA HIS A 92 18.06 18.30 12.31
C HIS A 92 18.17 17.75 13.74
N ASN A 93 17.58 16.59 14.03
CA ASN A 93 17.61 15.98 15.36
C ASN A 93 19.04 15.67 15.83
N ALA A 94 19.93 15.28 14.90
CA ALA A 94 21.36 15.07 15.16
C ALA A 94 22.16 16.36 15.33
N GLY A 95 21.54 17.53 15.13
CA GLY A 95 22.16 18.83 15.35
C GLY A 95 22.95 19.41 14.16
N PHE A 96 22.89 18.80 12.97
CA PHE A 96 23.60 19.31 11.78
C PHE A 96 22.96 20.57 11.21
N PHE A 97 21.63 20.65 11.21
CA PHE A 97 20.88 21.74 10.60
C PHE A 97 19.71 22.20 11.49
N PRO A 98 19.31 23.46 11.44
CA PRO A 98 18.11 23.93 12.11
C PRO A 98 16.85 23.39 11.41
N LEU A 99 15.73 23.40 12.12
CA LEU A 99 14.41 23.08 11.55
C LEU A 99 13.97 24.19 10.59
N THR A 100 13.96 23.90 9.29
CA THR A 100 13.66 24.86 8.22
C THR A 100 12.46 24.41 7.37
N SER A 101 12.08 25.28 6.42
CA SER A 101 11.03 24.98 5.43
C SER A 101 11.33 23.74 4.57
N VAL A 102 12.60 23.37 4.39
CA VAL A 102 12.97 22.13 3.66
C VAL A 102 12.31 20.92 4.30
N ILE A 103 12.42 20.76 5.62
CA ILE A 103 11.87 19.62 6.36
C ILE A 103 10.33 19.67 6.32
N LEU A 104 9.74 20.85 6.53
CA LEU A 104 8.30 21.03 6.52
C LEU A 104 7.69 20.73 5.13
N SER A 105 8.32 21.24 4.06
CA SER A 105 7.88 20.98 2.70
C SER A 105 7.98 19.50 2.33
N MET A 106 9.10 18.86 2.66
CA MET A 106 9.26 17.42 2.44
C MET A 106 8.25 16.60 3.25
N GLY A 107 7.98 17.02 4.50
CA GLY A 107 6.98 16.39 5.36
C GLY A 107 5.55 16.50 4.81
N ILE A 108 5.19 17.61 4.15
CA ILE A 108 3.88 17.76 3.52
C ILE A 108 3.80 16.97 2.21
N PHE A 109 4.71 17.27 1.26
CA PHE A 109 4.52 16.84 -0.12
C PHE A 109 5.03 15.43 -0.38
N TYR A 110 6.15 15.03 0.21
CA TYR A 110 6.77 13.75 -0.12
C TYR A 110 6.57 12.70 0.97
N GLY A 111 7.00 12.95 2.20
CA GLY A 111 6.71 12.08 3.33
C GLY A 111 5.22 11.94 3.62
N GLY A 112 4.44 13.03 3.43
CA GLY A 112 2.99 13.06 3.60
C GLY A 112 2.23 12.60 2.37
N LEU A 113 1.95 13.52 1.45
CA LEU A 113 1.02 13.28 0.35
C LEU A 113 1.45 12.16 -0.61
N ALA A 114 2.70 12.14 -1.06
CA ALA A 114 3.16 11.09 -1.98
C ALA A 114 3.12 9.71 -1.32
N GLN A 115 3.43 9.63 -0.02
CA GLN A 115 3.35 8.37 0.72
C GLN A 115 1.89 7.90 0.91
N VAL A 116 0.94 8.81 1.19
CA VAL A 116 -0.50 8.48 1.21
C VAL A 116 -0.95 7.97 -0.16
N LEU A 117 -0.54 8.64 -1.25
CA LEU A 117 -0.86 8.18 -2.62
C LEU A 117 -0.29 6.77 -2.89
N ALA A 118 0.94 6.48 -2.47
CA ALA A 118 1.51 5.14 -2.56
C ALA A 118 0.65 4.10 -1.83
N GLY A 119 0.18 4.43 -0.62
CA GLY A 119 -0.73 3.58 0.16
C GLY A 119 -2.06 3.31 -0.54
N MET A 120 -2.67 4.32 -1.16
CA MET A 120 -3.89 4.17 -1.95
C MET A 120 -3.69 3.29 -3.20
N LEU A 121 -2.51 3.35 -3.82
CA LEU A 121 -2.17 2.50 -4.96
C LEU A 121 -1.91 1.05 -4.51
N GLU A 122 -1.27 0.83 -3.35
CA GLU A 122 -1.11 -0.50 -2.75
C GLU A 122 -2.46 -1.13 -2.36
N TYR A 123 -3.41 -0.32 -1.88
CA TYR A 123 -4.78 -0.78 -1.65
C TYR A 123 -5.40 -1.36 -2.92
N LYS A 124 -5.22 -0.70 -4.07
CA LYS A 124 -5.72 -1.20 -5.37
C LYS A 124 -5.03 -2.50 -5.82
N LYS A 125 -3.81 -2.76 -5.37
CA LYS A 125 -3.08 -4.02 -5.59
C LYS A 125 -3.51 -5.14 -4.65
N GLY A 126 -4.33 -4.85 -3.63
CA GLY A 126 -4.70 -5.81 -2.60
C GLY A 126 -3.62 -6.05 -1.55
N ASN A 127 -2.60 -5.19 -1.47
CA ASN A 127 -1.53 -5.27 -0.48
C ASN A 127 -1.92 -4.51 0.80
N THR A 128 -2.63 -5.17 1.71
CA THR A 128 -3.11 -4.57 2.95
C THR A 128 -1.99 -4.03 3.83
N PHE A 129 -0.86 -4.75 3.92
CA PHE A 129 0.28 -4.32 4.73
C PHE A 129 0.84 -2.98 4.24
N ALA A 130 1.22 -2.90 2.98
CA ALA A 130 1.80 -1.68 2.42
C ALA A 130 0.79 -0.53 2.34
N ALA A 131 -0.50 -0.82 2.04
CA ALA A 131 -1.56 0.17 2.08
C ALA A 131 -1.71 0.80 3.47
N THR A 132 -1.75 -0.02 4.52
CA THR A 132 -1.82 0.46 5.91
C THR A 132 -0.57 1.23 6.30
N ALA A 133 0.63 0.69 6.01
CA ALA A 133 1.88 1.31 6.36
C ALA A 133 2.03 2.69 5.71
N PHE A 134 1.98 2.76 4.39
CA PHE A 134 2.22 4.02 3.67
C PHE A 134 1.17 5.09 3.97
N THR A 135 -0.11 4.72 4.04
CA THR A 135 -1.17 5.69 4.38
C THR A 135 -0.98 6.22 5.80
N SER A 136 -0.69 5.35 6.77
CA SER A 136 -0.50 5.74 8.16
C SER A 136 0.74 6.60 8.35
N TYR A 137 1.90 6.22 7.79
CA TYR A 137 3.11 7.04 7.91
C TYR A 137 3.02 8.34 7.11
N GLY A 138 2.29 8.35 6.00
CA GLY A 138 1.98 9.59 5.31
C GLY A 138 1.15 10.54 6.18
N ALA A 139 0.13 10.02 6.87
CA ALA A 139 -0.65 10.77 7.84
C ALA A 139 0.18 11.19 9.07
N PHE A 140 1.13 10.35 9.53
CA PHE A 140 2.12 10.74 10.56
C PHE A 140 2.88 11.99 10.15
N TRP A 141 3.45 12.03 8.93
CA TRP A 141 4.19 13.20 8.44
C TRP A 141 3.34 14.45 8.39
N LEU A 142 2.11 14.35 7.88
CA LEU A 142 1.18 15.48 7.83
C LEU A 142 0.83 15.98 9.24
N SER A 143 0.57 15.08 10.18
CA SER A 143 0.28 15.44 11.57
C SER A 143 1.50 16.02 12.29
N LEU A 144 2.71 15.50 12.06
CA LEU A 144 3.94 16.03 12.62
C LEU A 144 4.20 17.47 12.12
N VAL A 145 4.03 17.72 10.83
CA VAL A 145 4.15 19.08 10.30
C VAL A 145 3.07 19.98 10.88
N GLY A 146 1.84 19.48 11.05
CA GLY A 146 0.76 20.19 11.74
C GLY A 146 1.16 20.60 13.16
N LEU A 147 1.73 19.68 13.96
CA LEU A 147 2.24 19.98 15.32
C LEU A 147 3.26 21.10 15.33
N LEU A 148 4.09 21.22 14.29
CA LEU A 148 5.14 22.24 14.18
C LEU A 148 4.62 23.59 13.66
N MET A 149 3.58 23.58 12.80
CA MET A 149 3.07 24.77 12.13
C MET A 149 1.91 25.44 12.85
N LEU A 150 0.95 24.67 13.38
CA LEU A 150 -0.27 25.23 13.98
C LEU A 150 0.03 26.23 15.13
N PRO A 151 0.97 25.97 16.03
CA PRO A 151 1.33 26.95 17.06
C PRO A 151 1.92 28.24 16.47
N LYS A 152 2.76 28.12 15.43
CA LYS A 152 3.37 29.29 14.76
C LYS A 152 2.33 30.13 14.02
N MET A 153 1.21 29.55 13.64
CA MET A 153 0.07 30.23 13.00
C MET A 153 -0.93 30.80 14.03
N GLY A 154 -0.70 30.54 15.33
CA GLY A 154 -1.62 30.98 16.39
C GLY A 154 -2.94 30.18 16.43
N LEU A 155 -2.99 28.99 15.82
CA LEU A 155 -4.19 28.16 15.73
C LEU A 155 -4.27 27.10 16.85
N ALA A 156 -3.16 26.83 17.54
CA ALA A 156 -3.11 25.89 18.65
C ALA A 156 -1.96 26.23 19.60
N GLU A 157 -2.01 25.73 20.82
CA GLU A 157 -0.90 25.78 21.75
C GLU A 157 0.23 24.81 21.32
N ALA A 158 1.47 25.16 21.65
CA ALA A 158 2.60 24.28 21.40
C ALA A 158 2.53 23.05 22.31
N THR A 159 2.76 21.88 21.74
CA THR A 159 2.80 20.63 22.50
C THR A 159 4.01 20.60 23.46
N ASP A 160 3.81 20.18 24.69
CA ASP A 160 4.90 19.92 25.64
C ASP A 160 5.65 18.62 25.28
N ALA A 161 6.86 18.48 25.85
CA ALA A 161 7.71 17.32 25.59
C ALA A 161 7.09 15.99 26.06
N GLN A 162 6.33 15.99 27.17
CA GLN A 162 5.70 14.79 27.70
C GLN A 162 4.64 14.29 26.73
N PHE A 163 3.78 15.18 26.25
CA PHE A 163 2.72 14.79 25.32
C PHE A 163 3.26 14.43 23.92
N LEU A 164 4.33 15.09 23.49
CA LEU A 164 5.06 14.68 22.29
C LEU A 164 5.67 13.28 22.45
N GLY A 165 6.19 12.95 23.65
CA GLY A 165 6.66 11.61 23.98
C GLY A 165 5.56 10.56 23.88
N VAL A 166 4.32 10.85 24.35
CA VAL A 166 3.15 9.97 24.19
C VAL A 166 2.81 9.78 22.70
N TYR A 167 2.75 10.86 21.93
CA TYR A 167 2.49 10.81 20.49
C TYR A 167 3.50 9.89 19.76
N LEU A 168 4.79 10.08 20.01
CA LEU A 168 5.85 9.26 19.40
C LEU A 168 5.81 7.82 19.90
N GLY A 169 5.48 7.60 21.18
CA GLY A 169 5.33 6.26 21.77
C GLY A 169 4.19 5.45 21.13
N LEU A 170 3.04 6.08 20.84
CA LEU A 170 1.94 5.43 20.11
C LEU A 170 2.34 5.02 18.69
N TRP A 171 3.07 5.90 17.98
CA TRP A 171 3.62 5.53 16.67
C TRP A 171 4.68 4.42 16.77
N GLY A 172 5.45 4.39 17.85
CA GLY A 172 6.39 3.32 18.15
C GLY A 172 5.69 1.97 18.34
N ILE A 173 4.59 1.93 19.09
CA ILE A 173 3.76 0.72 19.28
C ILE A 173 3.18 0.27 17.94
N PHE A 174 2.58 1.17 17.15
CA PHE A 174 2.10 0.85 15.81
C PHE A 174 3.21 0.24 14.95
N THR A 175 4.39 0.87 14.93
CA THR A 175 5.54 0.41 14.13
C THR A 175 6.06 -0.95 14.60
N LEU A 176 6.05 -1.23 15.90
CA LEU A 176 6.43 -2.52 16.46
C LEU A 176 5.51 -3.65 15.93
N PHE A 177 4.20 -3.43 15.90
CA PHE A 177 3.28 -4.40 15.32
C PHE A 177 3.47 -4.55 13.81
N MET A 178 3.73 -3.44 13.10
CA MET A 178 4.06 -3.49 11.68
C MET A 178 5.38 -4.22 11.42
N PHE A 179 6.37 -4.10 12.31
CA PHE A 179 7.64 -4.87 12.22
C PHE A 179 7.38 -6.38 12.23
N PHE A 180 6.51 -6.89 13.11
CA PHE A 180 6.14 -8.31 13.07
C PHE A 180 5.50 -8.71 11.74
N GLY A 181 4.75 -7.81 11.11
CA GLY A 181 4.19 -8.02 9.77
C GLY A 181 5.25 -8.11 8.66
N THR A 182 6.48 -7.64 8.89
CA THR A 182 7.57 -7.75 7.91
C THR A 182 8.33 -9.08 7.97
N LEU A 183 8.13 -9.90 8.99
CA LEU A 183 8.90 -11.14 9.19
C LEU A 183 8.85 -12.12 8.00
N PRO A 184 7.73 -12.24 7.24
CA PRO A 184 7.70 -13.03 6.01
C PRO A 184 8.31 -12.31 4.79
N ALA A 185 8.64 -11.02 4.91
CA ALA A 185 9.19 -10.21 3.82
C ALA A 185 10.72 -10.26 3.76
N ASN A 186 11.31 -9.48 2.83
CA ASN A 186 12.76 -9.40 2.66
C ASN A 186 13.46 -8.74 3.87
N ARG A 187 14.77 -9.04 4.04
CA ARG A 187 15.55 -8.56 5.19
C ARG A 187 15.70 -7.04 5.22
N ALA A 188 15.77 -6.39 4.07
CA ALA A 188 15.88 -4.93 4.00
C ALA A 188 14.64 -4.27 4.60
N LEU A 189 13.43 -4.77 4.29
CA LEU A 189 12.19 -4.26 4.86
C LEU A 189 12.12 -4.51 6.38
N GLN A 190 12.56 -5.70 6.85
CA GLN A 190 12.65 -6.00 8.28
C GLN A 190 13.58 -5.00 9.00
N PHE A 191 14.72 -4.67 8.38
CA PHE A 191 15.64 -3.68 8.95
C PHE A 191 15.01 -2.29 9.03
N VAL A 192 14.32 -1.82 7.97
CA VAL A 192 13.63 -0.52 7.98
C VAL A 192 12.65 -0.42 9.15
N PHE A 193 11.77 -1.42 9.33
CA PHE A 193 10.75 -1.37 10.38
C PHE A 193 11.34 -1.58 11.78
N GLY A 194 12.35 -2.44 11.92
CA GLY A 194 13.06 -2.64 13.18
C GLY A 194 13.79 -1.38 13.64
N SER A 195 14.53 -0.73 12.74
CA SER A 195 15.20 0.55 12.95
C SER A 195 14.19 1.66 13.27
N LEU A 196 13.08 1.76 12.52
CA LEU A 196 12.03 2.74 12.79
C LEU A 196 11.38 2.54 14.17
N THR A 197 11.18 1.28 14.59
CA THR A 197 10.68 0.99 15.94
C THR A 197 11.65 1.51 17.02
N LEU A 198 12.95 1.29 16.81
CA LEU A 198 13.98 1.80 17.71
C LEU A 198 14.00 3.34 17.70
N LEU A 199 13.91 3.97 16.54
CA LEU A 199 13.86 5.44 16.42
C LEU A 199 12.72 6.04 17.24
N PHE A 200 11.50 5.52 17.08
CA PHE A 200 10.34 6.02 17.84
C PHE A 200 10.52 5.81 19.35
N ALA A 201 11.07 4.67 19.77
CA ALA A 201 11.34 4.39 21.18
C ALA A 201 12.36 5.39 21.77
N LEU A 202 13.47 5.65 21.05
CA LEU A 202 14.51 6.61 21.47
C LEU A 202 13.94 8.03 21.54
N LEU A 203 13.17 8.45 20.55
CA LEU A 203 12.54 9.76 20.54
C LEU A 203 11.51 9.92 21.67
N ALA A 204 10.66 8.89 21.92
CA ALA A 204 9.70 8.92 23.00
C ALA A 204 10.39 9.03 24.38
N VAL A 205 11.36 8.15 24.65
CA VAL A 205 12.11 8.17 25.92
C VAL A 205 12.92 9.47 26.07
N GLY A 206 13.53 9.96 25.00
CA GLY A 206 14.27 11.23 25.01
C GLY A 206 13.37 12.42 25.39
N ASN A 207 12.14 12.48 24.89
CA ASN A 207 11.16 13.49 25.23
C ASN A 207 10.64 13.34 26.66
N PHE A 208 10.33 12.10 27.12
CA PHE A 208 9.90 11.86 28.50
C PHE A 208 10.96 12.23 29.53
N THR A 209 12.23 11.99 29.24
CA THR A 209 13.32 12.24 30.17
C THR A 209 13.96 13.63 30.01
N GLY A 210 13.62 14.36 28.96
CA GLY A 210 14.29 15.61 28.59
C GLY A 210 15.77 15.42 28.24
N ASN A 211 16.20 14.20 27.90
CA ASN A 211 17.59 13.88 27.63
C ASN A 211 18.00 14.27 26.19
N HIS A 212 18.63 15.43 26.06
CA HIS A 212 19.08 15.96 24.78
C HIS A 212 20.09 15.02 24.07
N ALA A 213 21.02 14.40 24.81
CA ALA A 213 21.98 13.47 24.22
C ALA A 213 21.31 12.26 23.61
N LEU A 214 20.22 11.75 24.21
CA LEU A 214 19.43 10.67 23.67
C LEU A 214 18.67 11.10 22.41
N LEU A 215 18.15 12.32 22.34
CA LEU A 215 17.50 12.87 21.15
C LEU A 215 18.48 13.04 19.99
N VAL A 216 19.70 13.49 20.25
CA VAL A 216 20.78 13.57 19.25
C VAL A 216 21.15 12.17 18.76
N PHE A 217 21.30 11.20 19.65
CA PHE A 217 21.55 9.80 19.29
C PHE A 217 20.42 9.21 18.41
N ALA A 218 19.17 9.50 18.78
CA ALA A 218 18.01 9.13 17.96
C ALA A 218 18.08 9.76 16.55
N GLY A 219 18.61 10.98 16.43
CA GLY A 219 18.86 11.61 15.13
C GLY A 219 19.84 10.81 14.26
N PHE A 220 20.95 10.33 14.82
CA PHE A 220 21.90 9.48 14.07
C PHE A 220 21.26 8.15 13.66
N GLU A 221 20.53 7.51 14.56
CA GLU A 221 19.77 6.29 14.27
C GLU A 221 18.74 6.53 13.15
N GLY A 222 18.00 7.64 13.23
CA GLY A 222 17.00 7.99 12.22
C GLY A 222 17.57 8.28 10.83
N ILE A 223 18.82 8.77 10.72
CA ILE A 223 19.52 8.86 9.43
C ILE A 223 19.74 7.47 8.85
N ILE A 224 20.16 6.50 9.66
CA ILE A 224 20.36 5.11 9.24
C ILE A 224 19.06 4.49 8.82
N CYS A 225 17.98 4.68 9.59
CA CYS A 225 16.63 4.22 9.28
C CYS A 225 16.17 4.76 7.91
N GLY A 226 16.20 6.07 7.72
CA GLY A 226 15.81 6.69 6.45
C GLY A 226 16.67 6.26 5.26
N ALA A 227 17.98 6.15 5.45
CA ALA A 227 18.91 5.68 4.40
C ALA A 227 18.60 4.21 4.01
N SER A 228 18.24 3.36 4.95
CA SER A 228 17.85 1.96 4.67
C SER A 228 16.58 1.88 3.82
N ALA A 229 15.60 2.76 4.06
CA ALA A 229 14.38 2.84 3.26
C ALA A 229 14.66 3.37 1.84
N ILE A 230 15.55 4.36 1.70
CA ILE A 230 16.03 4.84 0.40
C ILE A 230 16.73 3.70 -0.36
N TYR A 231 17.61 2.94 0.30
CA TYR A 231 18.27 1.79 -0.29
C TYR A 231 17.25 0.78 -0.84
N LEU A 232 16.27 0.40 -0.01
CA LEU A 232 15.24 -0.55 -0.42
C LEU A 232 14.43 -0.03 -1.61
N ALA A 233 14.02 1.25 -1.60
CA ALA A 233 13.30 1.87 -2.71
C ALA A 233 14.09 1.81 -4.03
N ILE A 234 15.37 2.19 -3.99
CA ILE A 234 16.26 2.14 -5.16
C ILE A 234 16.46 0.69 -5.62
N ALA A 235 16.65 -0.23 -4.67
CA ALA A 235 16.84 -1.64 -4.97
C ALA A 235 15.63 -2.23 -5.70
N GLU A 236 14.41 -1.96 -5.24
CA GLU A 236 13.19 -2.42 -5.90
C GLU A 236 13.06 -1.86 -7.31
N VAL A 237 13.31 -0.55 -7.53
CA VAL A 237 13.26 0.08 -8.85
C VAL A 237 14.27 -0.55 -9.80
N LEU A 238 15.54 -0.67 -9.37
CA LEU A 238 16.60 -1.20 -10.23
C LEU A 238 16.39 -2.69 -10.52
N ASN A 239 16.03 -3.48 -9.51
CA ASN A 239 15.80 -4.92 -9.67
C ASN A 239 14.63 -5.18 -10.65
N GLU A 240 13.53 -4.41 -10.54
CA GLU A 240 12.41 -4.51 -11.48
C GLU A 240 12.81 -4.07 -12.89
N GLN A 241 13.50 -2.93 -13.03
CA GLN A 241 13.89 -2.37 -14.33
C GLN A 241 14.86 -3.29 -15.11
N TYR A 242 15.79 -3.93 -14.40
CA TYR A 242 16.76 -4.84 -15.01
C TYR A 242 16.29 -6.28 -15.09
N GLY A 243 15.15 -6.64 -14.47
CA GLY A 243 14.62 -8.00 -14.41
C GLY A 243 15.55 -9.00 -13.70
N ARG A 244 16.45 -8.52 -12.85
CA ARG A 244 17.39 -9.31 -12.05
C ARG A 244 17.79 -8.57 -10.78
N THR A 245 18.31 -9.30 -9.81
CA THR A 245 18.87 -8.68 -8.60
C THR A 245 20.13 -7.89 -8.94
N VAL A 246 20.01 -6.56 -8.93
CA VAL A 246 21.13 -5.59 -9.05
C VAL A 246 21.62 -5.21 -7.66
N LEU A 247 20.67 -4.89 -6.76
CA LEU A 247 20.94 -4.59 -5.36
C LEU A 247 20.24 -5.65 -4.48
N PRO A 248 20.99 -6.35 -3.60
CA PRO A 248 20.43 -7.40 -2.76
C PRO A 248 19.55 -6.81 -1.67
N ILE A 249 18.34 -7.35 -1.51
CA ILE A 249 17.39 -6.97 -0.44
C ILE A 249 17.18 -8.04 0.61
N GLY A 250 17.84 -9.20 0.43
CA GLY A 250 17.68 -10.40 1.26
C GLY A 250 16.35 -11.10 0.97
N GLU A 251 16.41 -12.28 0.37
CA GLU A 251 15.23 -13.04 -0.04
C GLU A 251 14.29 -13.32 1.13
N PRO A 252 12.96 -13.33 0.88
CA PRO A 252 11.99 -13.77 1.87
C PRO A 252 12.28 -15.20 2.31
N ASN A 253 11.96 -15.52 3.56
CA ASN A 253 12.16 -16.86 4.09
C ASN A 253 11.14 -17.81 3.43
N GLU A 254 11.54 -18.64 2.45
CA GLU A 254 10.67 -19.56 1.69
C GLU A 254 9.77 -20.43 2.58
N ARG A 255 10.23 -20.76 3.79
CA ARG A 255 9.48 -21.57 4.77
C ARG A 255 8.21 -20.88 5.29
N LEU A 256 8.15 -19.57 5.26
CA LEU A 256 6.99 -18.81 5.75
C LEU A 256 5.97 -18.50 4.64
N GLN A 257 6.38 -18.57 3.37
CA GLN A 257 5.47 -18.36 2.23
C GLN A 257 4.50 -19.54 2.01
N VAL A 258 4.91 -20.75 2.32
CA VAL A 258 4.09 -21.97 2.12
C VAL A 258 2.88 -22.01 3.07
N GLN A 259 2.93 -21.34 4.23
CA GLN A 259 1.84 -21.32 5.21
C GLN A 259 0.76 -20.26 4.93
N SER A 260 1.00 -19.30 4.06
CA SER A 260 0.04 -18.22 3.75
C SER A 260 -0.91 -18.54 2.58
N VAL A 261 -0.74 -19.68 1.91
CA VAL A 261 -1.52 -20.13 0.73
C VAL A 261 -2.42 -21.34 1.07
N ALA A 262 -2.34 -21.87 2.27
CA ALA A 262 -3.19 -22.93 2.79
C ALA A 262 -4.29 -22.37 3.69
#